data_1dd9c6733a352494b5c4c2ced1be7c9d
#
_entry.id   1dd9c6733a352494b5c4c2ced1be7c9d
#
_cell.length_a   1.000
_cell.length_b   1.000
_cell.length_c   1.000
_cell.angle_alpha   90.00
_cell.angle_beta   90.00
_cell.angle_gamma   90.00
#
_symmetry.space_group_name_H-M   'P 1'
#
loop_
_entity.id
_entity.type
_entity.pdbx_description
1 polymer ?
#
loop_
_entity_poly.entity_id
_entity_poly.type
_entity_poly.pdbx_seq_one_letter_code
_entity_poly.pdbx_strand_id
1 'polypeptide(L)'
;VYAWLKKKGMKFQLGTNEKTDLTESQVLLQCKMYVAALGIAHDFGCDTIGIQYQQGLKDLLPASDLVEGLLNNSDRPPVIDPKTGCELYPNTALPHFNEVDECAGLDALVTHRLWSHLGWSPETTLHDLRWGAQYKGKGINDYVWVFLISGAAPPAHFIGGYKGTTSERQPAMYFKLGGGTVKGISKPGWIVWSRVFVMDGKLQC
;
A
#
# COMPACT_ATOMS: atom_id res chain seq x y z
N VAL A 1 -8.83 2.41 13.68
CA VAL A 1 -7.92 2.66 12.56
C VAL A 1 -7.71 4.16 12.35
N TYR A 2 -8.73 4.94 11.96
CA TYR A 2 -8.61 6.36 11.62
C TYR A 2 -8.00 7.22 12.74
N ALA A 3 -8.48 7.06 13.99
CA ALA A 3 -7.94 7.77 15.15
C ALA A 3 -6.47 7.42 15.39
N TRP A 4 -6.09 6.16 15.19
CA TRP A 4 -4.71 5.70 15.31
C TRP A 4 -3.80 6.37 14.26
N LEU A 5 -4.23 6.43 13.00
CA LEU A 5 -3.49 7.10 11.92
C LEU A 5 -3.25 8.59 12.23
N LYS A 6 -4.29 9.31 12.70
CA LYS A 6 -4.16 10.70 13.15
C LYS A 6 -3.18 10.84 14.32
N LYS A 7 -3.26 9.95 15.29
CA LYS A 7 -2.32 9.93 16.44
C LYS A 7 -0.86 9.69 16.01
N LYS A 8 -0.63 8.86 14.97
CA LYS A 8 0.71 8.66 14.37
C LYS A 8 1.20 9.86 13.57
N GLY A 9 0.34 10.83 13.30
CA GLY A 9 0.68 12.08 12.62
C GLY A 9 0.37 12.10 11.13
N MET A 10 -0.34 11.10 10.60
CA MET A 10 -0.81 11.11 9.21
C MET A 10 -1.82 12.24 8.98
N LYS A 11 -1.64 12.97 7.90
CA LYS A 11 -2.50 14.10 7.52
C LYS A 11 -3.54 13.66 6.50
N PHE A 12 -4.76 14.18 6.63
CA PHE A 12 -5.86 13.94 5.71
C PHE A 12 -6.33 15.26 5.13
N GLN A 13 -6.28 15.41 3.81
CA GLN A 13 -6.78 16.59 3.11
C GLN A 13 -8.28 16.44 2.87
N LEU A 14 -9.06 16.70 3.91
CA LEU A 14 -10.50 16.48 3.89
C LEU A 14 -11.25 17.69 3.31
N GLY A 15 -12.33 17.39 2.60
CA GLY A 15 -13.34 18.32 2.16
C GLY A 15 -14.76 17.77 2.37
N THR A 16 -15.75 18.43 1.80
CA THR A 16 -17.16 18.10 2.02
C THR A 16 -17.89 17.57 0.78
N ASN A 17 -17.33 17.77 -0.40
CA ASN A 17 -17.93 17.33 -1.66
C ASN A 17 -17.38 15.94 -2.05
N GLU A 18 -18.15 14.89 -1.87
CA GLU A 18 -17.74 13.51 -2.19
C GLU A 18 -17.32 13.29 -3.65
N LYS A 19 -17.73 14.15 -4.57
CA LYS A 19 -17.35 14.04 -5.99
C LYS A 19 -15.95 14.58 -6.27
N THR A 20 -15.48 15.57 -5.50
CA THR A 20 -14.22 16.28 -5.74
C THR A 20 -13.22 16.16 -4.62
N ASP A 21 -13.68 15.91 -3.40
CA ASP A 21 -12.87 15.94 -2.20
C ASP A 21 -12.71 14.53 -1.61
N LEU A 22 -11.65 14.33 -0.84
CA LEU A 22 -11.59 13.23 0.12
C LEU A 22 -12.50 13.57 1.30
N THR A 23 -13.49 12.75 1.58
CA THR A 23 -14.36 12.94 2.73
C THR A 23 -14.04 11.99 3.86
N GLU A 24 -14.41 12.36 5.08
CA GLU A 24 -14.22 11.48 6.24
C GLU A 24 -15.00 10.16 6.09
N SER A 25 -16.18 10.20 5.46
CA SER A 25 -16.97 9.00 5.19
C SER A 25 -16.22 8.00 4.28
N GLN A 26 -15.55 8.50 3.26
CA GLN A 26 -14.71 7.67 2.37
C GLN A 26 -13.54 7.03 3.14
N VAL A 27 -12.84 7.82 3.97
CA VAL A 27 -11.76 7.30 4.83
C VAL A 27 -12.25 6.23 5.80
N LEU A 28 -13.43 6.42 6.41
CA LEU A 28 -14.02 5.44 7.31
C LEU A 28 -14.41 4.14 6.60
N LEU A 29 -14.87 4.21 5.35
CA LEU A 29 -15.12 3.02 4.52
C LEU A 29 -13.81 2.28 4.21
N GLN A 30 -12.73 3.00 3.88
CA GLN A 30 -11.41 2.40 3.71
C GLN A 30 -10.91 1.75 5.01
N CYS A 31 -11.13 2.36 6.16
CA CYS A 31 -10.81 1.74 7.45
C CYS A 31 -11.58 0.44 7.69
N LYS A 32 -12.86 0.36 7.28
CA LYS A 32 -13.63 -0.90 7.33
C LYS A 32 -13.06 -1.95 6.38
N MET A 33 -12.68 -1.53 5.16
CA MET A 33 -12.03 -2.42 4.19
C MET A 33 -10.71 -2.98 4.75
N TYR A 34 -9.91 -2.16 5.42
CA TYR A 34 -8.67 -2.60 6.09
C TYR A 34 -8.92 -3.69 7.14
N VAL A 35 -9.91 -3.47 8.00
CA VAL A 35 -10.28 -4.47 9.03
C VAL A 35 -10.78 -5.75 8.38
N ALA A 36 -11.63 -5.65 7.35
CA ALA A 36 -12.14 -6.80 6.62
C ALA A 36 -11.03 -7.59 5.91
N ALA A 37 -10.07 -6.90 5.28
CA ALA A 37 -8.94 -7.55 4.60
C ALA A 37 -8.10 -8.40 5.56
N LEU A 38 -7.80 -7.88 6.76
CA LEU A 38 -7.09 -8.65 7.79
C LEU A 38 -7.89 -9.82 8.32
N GLY A 39 -9.20 -9.64 8.54
CA GLY A 39 -10.08 -10.72 8.99
C GLY A 39 -10.18 -11.84 7.96
N ILE A 40 -10.38 -11.50 6.69
CA ILE A 40 -10.43 -12.47 5.60
C ILE A 40 -9.11 -13.22 5.47
N ALA A 41 -7.98 -12.50 5.45
CA ALA A 41 -6.67 -13.12 5.38
C ALA A 41 -6.43 -14.10 6.53
N HIS A 42 -6.82 -13.71 7.75
CA HIS A 42 -6.72 -14.57 8.93
C HIS A 42 -7.62 -15.80 8.84
N ASP A 43 -8.89 -15.64 8.49
CA ASP A 43 -9.85 -16.75 8.40
C ASP A 43 -9.44 -17.80 7.35
N PHE A 44 -8.73 -17.38 6.29
CA PHE A 44 -8.18 -18.28 5.25
C PHE A 44 -6.73 -18.70 5.49
N GLY A 45 -6.06 -18.25 6.56
CA GLY A 45 -4.67 -18.57 6.85
C GLY A 45 -3.69 -18.01 5.81
N CYS A 46 -3.95 -16.82 5.28
CA CYS A 46 -3.15 -16.22 4.22
C CYS A 46 -1.94 -15.45 4.79
N ASP A 47 -0.80 -15.57 4.12
CA ASP A 47 0.42 -14.79 4.40
C ASP A 47 0.58 -13.56 3.48
N THR A 48 -0.27 -13.45 2.47
CA THR A 48 -0.35 -12.33 1.53
C THR A 48 -1.78 -12.22 1.00
N ILE A 49 -2.19 -11.04 0.54
CA ILE A 49 -3.53 -10.78 0.04
C ILE A 49 -3.51 -9.80 -1.13
N GLY A 50 -4.41 -9.98 -2.09
CA GLY A 50 -4.67 -9.04 -3.17
C GLY A 50 -6.10 -8.53 -3.13
N ILE A 51 -6.30 -7.22 -3.28
CA ILE A 51 -7.63 -6.62 -3.38
C ILE A 51 -7.92 -6.35 -4.86
N GLN A 52 -8.89 -7.07 -5.43
CA GLN A 52 -9.35 -6.86 -6.80
C GLN A 52 -10.29 -5.65 -6.84
N TYR A 53 -9.69 -4.44 -6.83
CA TYR A 53 -10.48 -3.21 -6.76
C TYR A 53 -11.16 -2.89 -8.09
N GLN A 54 -10.40 -2.81 -9.20
CA GLN A 54 -10.90 -2.30 -10.48
C GLN A 54 -12.02 -3.15 -11.11
N GLN A 55 -12.00 -4.45 -10.92
CA GLN A 55 -13.01 -5.35 -11.48
C GLN A 55 -14.08 -5.76 -10.46
N GLY A 56 -13.80 -5.65 -9.15
CA GLY A 56 -14.69 -6.09 -8.11
C GLY A 56 -15.35 -4.95 -7.30
N LEU A 57 -14.59 -3.99 -6.83
CA LEU A 57 -15.04 -3.06 -5.78
C LEU A 57 -15.26 -1.62 -6.22
N LYS A 58 -14.79 -1.20 -7.40
CA LYS A 58 -14.79 0.20 -7.86
C LYS A 58 -16.18 0.89 -7.88
N ASP A 59 -17.24 0.10 -8.00
CA ASP A 59 -18.61 0.58 -8.03
C ASP A 59 -19.31 0.50 -6.66
N LEU A 60 -18.64 -0.05 -5.66
CA LEU A 60 -19.19 -0.33 -4.33
C LEU A 60 -18.47 0.43 -3.23
N LEU A 61 -17.16 0.63 -3.35
CA LEU A 61 -16.30 1.16 -2.29
C LEU A 61 -15.34 2.24 -2.84
N PRO A 62 -14.84 3.15 -1.97
CA PRO A 62 -13.72 4.02 -2.29
C PRO A 62 -12.46 3.22 -2.62
N ALA A 63 -11.46 3.89 -3.22
CA ALA A 63 -10.16 3.31 -3.58
C ALA A 63 -9.54 2.47 -2.45
N SER A 64 -8.85 1.39 -2.82
CA SER A 64 -8.16 0.53 -1.86
C SER A 64 -6.78 1.04 -1.42
N ASP A 65 -6.25 2.09 -2.04
CA ASP A 65 -4.85 2.55 -1.88
C ASP A 65 -4.43 2.79 -0.43
N LEU A 66 -5.28 3.45 0.38
CA LEU A 66 -5.00 3.61 1.82
C LEU A 66 -4.84 2.27 2.53
N VAL A 67 -5.70 1.30 2.17
CA VAL A 67 -5.68 -0.05 2.75
C VAL A 67 -4.39 -0.78 2.38
N GLU A 68 -4.04 -0.75 1.11
CA GLU A 68 -2.87 -1.41 0.53
C GLU A 68 -1.57 -0.90 1.16
N GLY A 69 -1.41 0.42 1.25
CA GLY A 69 -0.26 1.03 1.91
C GLY A 69 -0.15 0.67 3.39
N LEU A 70 -1.28 0.52 4.08
CA LEU A 70 -1.29 0.10 5.48
C LEU A 70 -0.97 -1.38 5.66
N LEU A 71 -1.50 -2.26 4.79
CA LEU A 71 -1.22 -3.70 4.84
C LEU A 71 0.26 -3.99 4.61
N ASN A 72 0.91 -3.27 3.70
CA ASN A 72 2.33 -3.39 3.40
C ASN A 72 3.25 -2.77 4.47
N ASN A 73 2.72 -2.16 5.52
CA ASN A 73 3.50 -1.51 6.59
C ASN A 73 3.48 -2.35 7.87
N SER A 74 4.64 -2.62 8.45
CA SER A 74 4.73 -3.42 9.69
C SER A 74 4.17 -2.67 10.90
N ASP A 75 4.49 -1.37 11.05
CA ASP A 75 3.85 -0.48 12.03
C ASP A 75 2.51 0.01 11.46
N ARG A 76 1.43 -0.67 11.79
CA ARG A 76 0.09 -0.42 11.25
C ARG A 76 -0.98 -0.46 12.34
N PRO A 77 -2.18 0.08 12.07
CA PRO A 77 -3.27 0.05 13.07
C PRO A 77 -3.58 -1.38 13.54
N PRO A 78 -3.56 -1.67 14.84
CA PRO A 78 -3.90 -2.99 15.35
C PRO A 78 -5.37 -3.33 15.08
N VAL A 79 -5.64 -4.58 14.73
CA VAL A 79 -6.99 -5.14 14.58
C VAL A 79 -7.09 -6.37 15.47
N ILE A 80 -8.10 -6.39 16.32
CA ILE A 80 -8.33 -7.48 17.25
C ILE A 80 -9.39 -8.41 16.68
N ASP A 81 -9.08 -9.71 16.63
CA ASP A 81 -10.06 -10.73 16.31
C ASP A 81 -11.13 -10.79 17.41
N PRO A 82 -12.40 -10.56 17.10
CA PRO A 82 -13.47 -10.57 18.09
C PRO A 82 -13.74 -11.96 18.69
N LYS A 83 -13.28 -13.03 18.04
CA LYS A 83 -13.48 -14.42 18.50
C LYS A 83 -12.44 -14.81 19.57
N THR A 84 -11.21 -14.39 19.38
CA THR A 84 -10.07 -14.82 20.22
C THR A 84 -9.55 -13.73 21.14
N GLY A 85 -9.85 -12.46 20.88
CA GLY A 85 -9.27 -11.30 21.55
C GLY A 85 -7.80 -11.04 21.19
N CYS A 86 -7.22 -11.78 20.27
CA CYS A 86 -5.83 -11.61 19.83
C CYS A 86 -5.72 -10.59 18.69
N GLU A 87 -4.58 -9.91 18.62
CA GLU A 87 -4.26 -9.03 17.49
C GLU A 87 -3.94 -9.86 16.23
N LEU A 88 -4.53 -9.45 15.10
CA LEU A 88 -4.27 -10.07 13.79
C LEU A 88 -2.93 -9.58 13.23
N TYR A 89 -2.04 -10.50 12.86
CA TYR A 89 -0.71 -10.22 12.29
C TYR A 89 0.06 -9.15 13.07
N PRO A 90 0.34 -9.34 14.38
CA PRO A 90 0.98 -8.33 15.22
C PRO A 90 2.41 -8.04 14.76
N ASN A 91 2.78 -6.76 14.73
CA ASN A 91 4.13 -6.28 14.41
C ASN A 91 4.71 -6.77 13.07
N THR A 92 3.85 -7.14 12.12
CA THR A 92 4.27 -7.57 10.78
C THR A 92 3.39 -6.95 9.71
N ALA A 93 3.94 -6.73 8.52
CA ALA A 93 3.12 -6.44 7.35
C ALA A 93 2.36 -7.70 6.92
N LEU A 94 1.22 -7.51 6.29
CA LEU A 94 0.57 -8.50 5.44
C LEU A 94 0.79 -8.07 4.00
N PRO A 95 1.79 -8.62 3.29
CA PRO A 95 2.10 -8.17 1.94
C PRO A 95 0.86 -8.14 1.06
N HIS A 96 0.62 -6.99 0.44
CA HIS A 96 -0.49 -6.78 -0.47
C HIS A 96 0.03 -6.59 -1.89
N PHE A 97 -0.60 -7.25 -2.84
CA PHE A 97 -0.34 -7.08 -4.26
C PHE A 97 -1.57 -6.48 -4.95
N ASN A 98 -1.31 -5.57 -5.87
CA ASN A 98 -2.38 -4.85 -6.56
C ASN A 98 -3.16 -5.76 -7.49
N GLU A 99 -4.48 -5.63 -7.44
CA GLU A 99 -5.44 -6.35 -8.27
C GLU A 99 -5.26 -7.88 -8.16
N VAL A 100 -4.86 -8.53 -9.24
CA VAL A 100 -4.68 -10.00 -9.32
C VAL A 100 -3.28 -10.35 -9.83
N ASP A 101 -2.27 -9.56 -9.49
CA ASP A 101 -0.89 -9.87 -9.83
C ASP A 101 -0.28 -10.84 -8.80
N GLU A 102 -0.65 -12.10 -8.88
CA GLU A 102 -0.20 -13.14 -7.95
C GLU A 102 1.31 -13.33 -7.99
N CYS A 103 1.95 -13.11 -9.14
CA CYS A 103 3.40 -13.16 -9.25
C CYS A 103 4.08 -12.05 -8.45
N ALA A 104 3.52 -10.83 -8.45
CA ALA A 104 3.98 -9.75 -7.59
C ALA A 104 3.70 -10.06 -6.11
N GLY A 105 2.57 -10.71 -5.80
CA GLY A 105 2.24 -11.17 -4.46
C GLY A 105 3.25 -12.18 -3.92
N LEU A 106 3.62 -13.15 -4.74
CA LEU A 106 4.63 -14.15 -4.37
C LEU A 106 6.01 -13.52 -4.17
N ASP A 107 6.42 -12.60 -5.05
CA ASP A 107 7.65 -11.84 -4.92
C ASP A 107 7.68 -11.01 -3.63
N ALA A 108 6.62 -10.25 -3.35
CA ALA A 108 6.49 -9.46 -2.14
C ALA A 108 6.56 -10.34 -0.87
N LEU A 109 5.91 -11.50 -0.86
CA LEU A 109 5.95 -12.43 0.27
C LEU A 109 7.35 -12.99 0.52
N VAL A 110 8.04 -13.42 -0.53
CA VAL A 110 9.40 -13.97 -0.42
C VAL A 110 10.35 -12.88 0.08
N THR A 111 10.29 -11.70 -0.53
CA THR A 111 11.11 -10.54 -0.14
C THR A 111 10.85 -10.14 1.30
N HIS A 112 9.58 -10.02 1.70
CA HIS A 112 9.19 -9.68 3.07
C HIS A 112 9.77 -10.68 4.09
N ARG A 113 9.65 -11.97 3.84
CA ARG A 113 10.17 -13.02 4.73
C ARG A 113 11.70 -13.00 4.83
N LEU A 114 12.37 -12.90 3.68
CA LEU A 114 13.84 -12.86 3.62
C LEU A 114 14.39 -11.64 4.36
N TRP A 115 13.85 -10.45 4.11
CA TRP A 115 14.32 -9.21 4.72
C TRP A 115 13.99 -9.15 6.21
N SER A 116 12.83 -9.65 6.62
CA SER A 116 12.51 -9.82 8.05
C SER A 116 13.52 -10.73 8.75
N HIS A 117 13.91 -11.84 8.10
CA HIS A 117 14.92 -12.76 8.64
C HIS A 117 16.30 -12.12 8.75
N LEU A 118 16.66 -11.25 7.81
CA LEU A 118 17.91 -10.50 7.82
C LEU A 118 17.89 -9.27 8.76
N GLY A 119 16.75 -8.95 9.39
CA GLY A 119 16.59 -7.77 10.24
C GLY A 119 16.56 -6.45 9.45
N TRP A 120 16.23 -6.50 8.17
CA TRP A 120 16.07 -5.33 7.32
C TRP A 120 14.60 -4.87 7.28
N SER A 121 14.38 -3.66 6.74
CA SER A 121 13.02 -3.13 6.51
C SER A 121 12.29 -4.00 5.49
N PRO A 122 11.23 -4.73 5.89
CA PRO A 122 10.60 -5.75 5.05
C PRO A 122 9.44 -5.22 4.20
N GLU A 123 9.14 -3.93 4.31
CA GLU A 123 8.04 -3.32 3.62
C GLU A 123 8.27 -3.34 2.11
N THR A 124 7.28 -3.86 1.38
CA THR A 124 7.29 -3.93 -0.08
C THR A 124 6.22 -3.03 -0.67
N THR A 125 6.34 -2.72 -1.95
CA THR A 125 5.30 -2.05 -2.72
C THR A 125 5.48 -2.35 -4.21
N LEU A 126 4.37 -2.40 -4.95
CA LEU A 126 4.40 -2.59 -6.40
C LEU A 126 4.58 -1.25 -7.10
N HIS A 127 5.56 -1.17 -7.98
CA HIS A 127 5.79 -0.01 -8.85
C HIS A 127 5.80 -0.43 -10.31
N ASP A 128 5.17 0.37 -11.15
CA ASP A 128 5.33 0.27 -12.59
C ASP A 128 6.53 1.11 -13.06
N LEU A 129 7.45 0.49 -13.78
CA LEU A 129 8.44 1.24 -14.53
C LEU A 129 7.76 1.90 -15.74
N ARG A 130 7.74 3.23 -15.78
CA ARG A 130 7.04 3.96 -16.83
C ARG A 130 7.95 4.38 -17.98
N TRP A 131 9.02 5.11 -17.66
CA TRP A 131 9.98 5.58 -18.65
C TRP A 131 11.26 6.06 -17.96
N GLY A 132 12.29 6.29 -18.76
CA GLY A 132 13.54 6.90 -18.31
C GLY A 132 14.00 7.95 -19.29
N ALA A 133 14.74 8.93 -18.80
CA ALA A 133 15.33 9.99 -19.61
C ALA A 133 16.61 10.55 -18.98
N GLN A 134 17.45 11.13 -19.83
CA GLN A 134 18.56 11.95 -19.35
C GLN A 134 17.99 13.17 -18.61
N TYR A 135 18.40 13.36 -17.38
CA TYR A 135 18.03 14.51 -16.56
C TYR A 135 19.26 15.36 -16.25
N LYS A 136 19.10 16.68 -16.41
CA LYS A 136 20.11 17.65 -16.01
C LYS A 136 19.45 18.77 -15.22
N GLY A 137 19.76 18.86 -13.94
CA GLY A 137 19.23 19.90 -13.06
C GLY A 137 19.53 19.62 -11.59
N LYS A 138 19.49 20.66 -10.75
CA LYS A 138 19.72 20.56 -9.30
C LYS A 138 20.97 19.77 -8.89
N GLY A 139 22.06 19.91 -9.68
CA GLY A 139 23.31 19.20 -9.42
C GLY A 139 23.38 17.76 -9.92
N ILE A 140 22.33 17.26 -10.57
CA ILE A 140 22.25 15.92 -11.15
C ILE A 140 22.45 16.04 -12.66
N ASN A 141 23.27 15.16 -13.23
CA ASN A 141 23.41 14.97 -14.68
C ASN A 141 23.52 13.46 -14.92
N ASP A 142 22.39 12.79 -14.98
CA ASP A 142 22.34 11.33 -15.04
C ASP A 142 21.06 10.84 -15.75
N TYR A 143 21.02 9.55 -16.06
CA TYR A 143 19.81 8.92 -16.58
C TYR A 143 18.90 8.54 -15.41
N VAL A 144 17.69 9.07 -15.39
CA VAL A 144 16.72 8.84 -14.32
C VAL A 144 15.53 8.03 -14.81
N TRP A 145 15.02 7.17 -13.95
CA TRP A 145 13.83 6.37 -14.19
C TRP A 145 12.63 6.91 -13.42
N VAL A 146 11.48 6.83 -14.05
CA VAL A 146 10.18 7.20 -13.44
C VAL A 146 9.39 5.95 -13.15
N PHE A 147 9.08 5.76 -11.89
CA PHE A 147 8.20 4.71 -11.39
C PHE A 147 6.85 5.31 -11.03
N LEU A 148 5.78 4.58 -11.32
CA LEU A 148 4.44 4.89 -10.88
C LEU A 148 4.01 3.95 -9.77
N ILE A 149 3.41 4.52 -8.73
CA ILE A 149 2.58 3.83 -7.76
C ILE A 149 1.30 4.63 -7.58
N SER A 150 0.16 3.97 -7.45
CA SER A 150 -1.16 4.60 -7.43
C SER A 150 -1.55 5.24 -6.09
N GLY A 151 -0.59 5.52 -5.21
CA GLY A 151 -0.88 6.12 -3.89
C GLY A 151 -1.06 5.10 -2.77
N ALA A 152 -0.41 3.94 -2.91
CA ALA A 152 -0.47 2.82 -1.98
C ALA A 152 0.89 2.46 -1.36
N ALA A 153 1.89 3.35 -1.39
CA ALA A 153 3.18 3.08 -0.78
C ALA A 153 3.09 3.06 0.75
N PRO A 154 3.77 2.12 1.43
CA PRO A 154 3.72 2.05 2.88
C PRO A 154 4.38 3.27 3.52
N PRO A 155 3.84 3.80 4.64
CA PRO A 155 4.44 4.93 5.37
C PRO A 155 5.92 4.76 5.73
N ALA A 156 6.38 3.53 5.92
CA ALA A 156 7.78 3.21 6.17
C ALA A 156 8.73 3.67 5.05
N HIS A 157 8.24 3.80 3.82
CA HIS A 157 9.02 4.27 2.67
C HIS A 157 9.18 5.80 2.61
N PHE A 158 8.50 6.56 3.46
CA PHE A 158 8.53 8.03 3.43
C PHE A 158 9.44 8.63 4.49
N ILE A 159 10.01 9.78 4.19
CA ILE A 159 10.73 10.61 5.17
C ILE A 159 9.75 10.99 6.29
N GLY A 160 10.08 10.63 7.53
CA GLY A 160 9.23 10.88 8.69
C GLY A 160 8.11 9.87 8.91
N GLY A 161 8.02 8.80 8.11
CA GLY A 161 6.99 7.77 8.27
C GLY A 161 5.59 8.37 8.22
N TYR A 162 4.71 8.00 9.14
CA TYR A 162 3.35 8.55 9.23
C TYR A 162 3.28 10.07 9.33
N LYS A 163 4.23 10.73 10.01
CA LYS A 163 4.27 12.20 10.09
C LYS A 163 4.57 12.86 8.75
N GLY A 164 5.28 12.16 7.88
CA GLY A 164 5.57 12.59 6.50
C GLY A 164 4.52 12.13 5.49
N THR A 165 3.45 11.49 5.95
CA THR A 165 2.41 10.90 5.09
C THR A 165 1.17 11.77 5.05
N THR A 166 0.64 11.95 3.85
CA THR A 166 -0.62 12.64 3.58
C THR A 166 -1.56 11.72 2.81
N SER A 167 -2.84 11.76 3.14
CA SER A 167 -3.92 11.16 2.37
C SER A 167 -4.71 12.25 1.67
N GLU A 168 -4.86 12.12 0.38
CA GLU A 168 -5.65 13.00 -0.48
C GLU A 168 -6.52 12.17 -1.41
N ARG A 169 -7.52 12.78 -2.03
CA ARG A 169 -8.46 12.07 -2.88
C ARG A 169 -7.77 11.49 -4.12
N GLN A 170 -8.08 10.24 -4.41
CA GLN A 170 -7.72 9.62 -5.69
C GLN A 170 -8.47 10.25 -6.86
N PRO A 171 -7.81 10.39 -8.03
CA PRO A 171 -8.45 10.93 -9.23
C PRO A 171 -9.69 10.13 -9.63
N ALA A 172 -10.76 10.83 -9.98
CA ALA A 172 -12.05 10.23 -10.33
C ALA A 172 -12.01 9.33 -11.59
N MET A 173 -10.98 9.46 -12.43
CA MET A 173 -10.81 8.67 -13.65
C MET A 173 -10.84 7.16 -13.40
N TYR A 174 -10.19 6.71 -12.31
CA TYR A 174 -10.14 5.29 -11.93
C TYR A 174 -10.94 5.00 -10.66
N PHE A 175 -11.19 6.02 -9.83
CA PHE A 175 -11.75 5.90 -8.49
C PHE A 175 -12.96 6.83 -8.34
N LYS A 176 -14.05 6.51 -9.04
CA LYS A 176 -15.23 7.37 -9.09
C LYS A 176 -15.86 7.64 -7.71
N LEU A 177 -15.74 6.69 -6.78
CA LEU A 177 -16.21 6.83 -5.39
C LEU A 177 -15.18 7.48 -4.46
N GLY A 178 -14.06 7.98 -5.00
CA GLY A 178 -13.03 8.66 -4.24
C GLY A 178 -12.17 7.70 -3.43
N GLY A 179 -11.85 8.11 -2.22
CA GLY A 179 -10.95 7.43 -1.31
C GLY A 179 -9.59 8.10 -1.22
N GLY A 180 -8.91 7.89 -0.11
CA GLY A 180 -7.62 8.48 0.21
C GLY A 180 -6.45 7.62 -0.23
N THR A 181 -5.35 8.31 -0.49
CA THR A 181 -4.04 7.73 -0.82
C THR A 181 -3.19 7.54 0.44
N VAL A 182 -2.04 6.90 0.27
CA VAL A 182 -0.86 6.99 1.16
C VAL A 182 0.27 7.62 0.34
N LYS A 183 0.60 8.87 0.60
CA LYS A 183 1.48 9.70 -0.21
C LYS A 183 2.49 10.43 0.66
N GLY A 184 3.72 10.55 0.20
CA GLY A 184 4.79 11.26 0.91
C GLY A 184 6.03 11.43 0.04
N ILE A 185 7.10 11.96 0.63
CA ILE A 185 8.41 12.05 0.00
C ILE A 185 9.18 10.77 0.33
N SER A 186 9.55 10.01 -0.69
CA SER A 186 10.29 8.76 -0.54
C SER A 186 11.64 9.00 0.14
N LYS A 187 12.05 8.10 1.03
CA LYS A 187 13.39 8.09 1.61
C LYS A 187 14.42 7.86 0.51
N PRO A 188 15.53 8.59 0.53
CA PRO A 188 16.67 8.22 -0.31
C PRO A 188 17.31 6.92 0.19
N GLY A 189 17.87 6.14 -0.73
CA GLY A 189 18.58 4.91 -0.37
C GLY A 189 18.62 3.91 -1.51
N TRP A 190 19.22 2.77 -1.22
CA TRP A 190 19.20 1.63 -2.11
C TRP A 190 17.84 0.93 -2.05
N ILE A 191 17.39 0.46 -3.19
CA ILE A 191 16.20 -0.40 -3.32
C ILE A 191 16.62 -1.70 -4.00
N VAL A 192 15.99 -2.78 -3.61
CA VAL A 192 16.00 -4.03 -4.38
C VAL A 192 14.74 -4.05 -5.23
N TRP A 193 14.93 -4.34 -6.48
CA TRP A 193 13.86 -4.43 -7.46
C TRP A 193 13.85 -5.83 -8.04
N SER A 194 12.75 -6.54 -7.85
CA SER A 194 12.55 -7.91 -8.28
C SER A 194 11.19 -8.10 -8.93
N ARG A 195 11.06 -9.16 -9.68
CA ARG A 195 9.82 -9.57 -10.32
C ARG A 195 9.79 -11.07 -10.49
N VAL A 196 8.88 -11.74 -9.81
CA VAL A 196 8.54 -13.12 -10.14
C VAL A 196 7.65 -13.14 -11.39
N PHE A 197 7.94 -14.03 -12.32
CA PHE A 197 7.18 -14.20 -13.56
C PHE A 197 7.16 -15.65 -13.98
N VAL A 198 6.30 -16.01 -14.93
CA VAL A 198 6.21 -17.36 -15.49
C VAL A 198 6.80 -17.35 -16.90
N MET A 199 7.77 -18.22 -17.15
CA MET A 199 8.32 -18.47 -18.49
C MET A 199 8.44 -19.99 -18.68
N ASP A 200 7.94 -20.48 -19.81
CA ASP A 200 7.93 -21.92 -20.16
C ASP A 200 7.33 -22.82 -19.06
N GLY A 201 6.24 -22.32 -18.42
CA GLY A 201 5.55 -23.04 -17.34
C GLY A 201 6.31 -23.11 -16.02
N LYS A 202 7.38 -22.33 -15.84
CA LYS A 202 8.18 -22.27 -14.62
C LYS A 202 8.20 -20.87 -14.03
N LEU A 203 8.15 -20.79 -12.69
CA LEU A 203 8.40 -19.55 -11.98
C LEU A 203 9.89 -19.19 -12.07
N GLN A 204 10.15 -17.93 -12.35
CA GLN A 204 11.49 -17.32 -12.42
C GLN A 204 11.49 -15.97 -11.70
N CYS A 205 12.65 -15.51 -11.28
CA CYS A 205 12.86 -14.20 -10.67
C CYS A 205 14.16 -13.56 -11.23
#